data_9ab1e05b8afded680f48f57ed8f76d64
#
_entry.id   9ab1e05b8afded680f48f57ed8f76d64
#
_cell.length_a   1.000
_cell.length_b   1.000
_cell.length_c   1.000
_cell.angle_alpha   90.00
_cell.angle_beta   90.00
_cell.angle_gamma   90.00
#
_symmetry.space_group_name_H-M   'P 1'
#
loop_
_entity.id
_entity.type
_entity.pdbx_description
1 polymer ?
#
loop_
_entity_poly.entity_id
_entity_poly.type
_entity_poly.pdbx_seq_one_letter_code
_entity_poly.pdbx_strand_id
1 'polypeptide(L)'
;MTTVRDWLGALVLALAASGSHGVESDPLPVPDAGARANAVRIYNDGVALLVARKFPEAQSRFEAALMLDDQLAEAHNNLAYALRMQGRQNFAASLAHYDRAVELKPDLAQAYMYRGVLFLQQGDMVRARQDLERLRRLDTKLASDLERVIEGAGAGSDRGGIAAQYE
;
A
#
# COMPACT_ATOMS: atom_id res chain seq x y z
N MET A 1 51.61 -34.90 19.72
CA MET A 1 50.56 -35.90 19.44
C MET A 1 49.63 -35.92 20.63
N THR A 2 48.65 -35.03 20.64
CA THR A 2 47.60 -34.97 21.67
C THR A 2 46.28 -35.31 20.98
N THR A 3 45.65 -36.35 21.43
CA THR A 3 44.55 -37.05 20.83
C THR A 3 43.20 -36.33 21.06
N VAL A 4 42.36 -36.39 20.04
CA VAL A 4 41.00 -35.81 19.89
C VAL A 4 39.97 -36.58 20.81
N ARG A 5 40.23 -36.74 22.10
CA ARG A 5 39.36 -37.57 22.97
C ARG A 5 38.79 -36.91 24.22
N ASP A 6 38.96 -35.60 24.40
CA ASP A 6 38.57 -34.95 25.67
C ASP A 6 37.40 -33.97 25.54
N TRP A 7 36.54 -34.10 24.50
CA TRP A 7 35.35 -33.23 24.33
C TRP A 7 34.01 -33.98 24.39
N LEU A 8 33.99 -35.14 25.07
CA LEU A 8 32.74 -35.91 25.30
C LEU A 8 32.47 -36.01 26.81
N GLY A 9 32.01 -34.97 27.42
CA GLY A 9 31.70 -35.05 28.85
C GLY A 9 31.09 -33.81 29.45
N ALA A 10 29.98 -33.32 28.94
CA ALA A 10 29.05 -32.50 29.73
C ALA A 10 27.74 -32.26 28.96
N LEU A 11 26.99 -33.33 28.64
CA LEU A 11 25.58 -33.17 28.30
C LEU A 11 24.80 -33.18 29.64
N VAL A 12 24.71 -32.02 30.26
CA VAL A 12 23.76 -31.81 31.35
C VAL A 12 22.38 -31.63 30.73
N LEU A 13 21.56 -32.68 30.83
CA LEU A 13 20.12 -32.58 30.61
C LEU A 13 19.50 -31.66 31.68
N ALA A 14 19.36 -30.41 31.36
CA ALA A 14 18.42 -29.55 32.06
C ALA A 14 17.06 -29.69 31.36
N LEU A 15 16.24 -30.64 31.82
CA LEU A 15 14.78 -30.60 31.63
C LEU A 15 14.27 -29.42 32.46
N ALA A 16 14.21 -28.25 31.85
CA ALA A 16 13.52 -27.11 32.42
C ALA A 16 12.13 -27.02 31.72
N ALA A 17 11.14 -27.05 32.59
CA ALA A 17 9.71 -26.95 32.32
C ALA A 17 9.34 -26.10 31.09
N SER A 18 8.57 -26.69 30.18
CA SER A 18 7.84 -26.03 29.13
C SER A 18 6.77 -25.12 29.73
N GLY A 19 7.17 -23.94 30.14
CA GLY A 19 6.24 -22.83 30.22
C GLY A 19 5.93 -22.42 28.77
N SER A 20 4.75 -22.75 28.29
CA SER A 20 4.17 -22.17 27.09
C SER A 20 3.94 -20.68 27.36
N HIS A 21 4.99 -19.88 27.18
CA HIS A 21 4.81 -18.46 26.98
C HIS A 21 4.24 -18.34 25.57
N GLY A 22 2.90 -18.23 25.51
CA GLY A 22 2.26 -17.68 24.34
C GLY A 22 3.01 -16.38 24.03
N VAL A 23 3.54 -16.27 22.84
CA VAL A 23 4.01 -15.00 22.30
C VAL A 23 2.73 -14.19 22.13
N GLU A 24 2.29 -13.59 23.24
CA GLU A 24 1.32 -12.51 23.20
C GLU A 24 2.07 -11.41 22.48
N SER A 25 1.79 -11.27 21.17
CA SER A 25 2.30 -10.14 20.42
C SER A 25 1.68 -8.91 21.07
N ASP A 26 2.50 -8.13 21.75
CA ASP A 26 2.07 -6.84 22.27
C ASP A 26 1.40 -6.08 21.11
N PRO A 27 0.20 -5.51 21.32
CA PRO A 27 -0.43 -4.71 20.30
C PRO A 27 0.54 -3.59 19.89
N LEU A 28 0.70 -3.37 18.59
CA LEU A 28 1.56 -2.31 18.08
C LEU A 28 1.22 -1.01 18.82
N PRO A 29 2.21 -0.23 19.26
CA PRO A 29 1.96 0.99 20.01
C PRO A 29 1.11 1.93 19.16
N VAL A 30 -0.06 2.26 19.67
CA VAL A 30 -0.93 3.27 19.03
C VAL A 30 -0.20 4.62 19.14
N PRO A 31 -0.01 5.36 18.03
CA PRO A 31 0.62 6.67 18.09
C PRO A 31 -0.07 7.56 19.11
N ASP A 32 0.70 8.31 19.91
CA ASP A 32 0.12 9.28 20.81
C ASP A 32 -0.64 10.37 20.04
N ALA A 33 -1.55 11.08 20.71
CA ALA A 33 -2.39 12.08 20.06
C ALA A 33 -1.57 13.21 19.39
N GLY A 34 -0.40 13.51 19.92
CA GLY A 34 0.53 14.51 19.36
C GLY A 34 1.20 14.00 18.08
N ALA A 35 1.67 12.75 18.09
CA ALA A 35 2.27 12.11 16.90
C ALA A 35 1.24 12.02 15.76
N ARG A 36 0.01 11.62 16.07
CA ARG A 36 -1.07 11.54 15.08
C ARG A 36 -1.45 12.91 14.50
N ALA A 37 -1.58 13.94 15.34
CA ALA A 37 -1.85 15.30 14.87
C ALA A 37 -0.73 15.81 13.96
N ASN A 38 0.52 15.51 14.29
CA ASN A 38 1.67 15.85 13.46
C ASN A 38 1.69 15.08 12.13
N ALA A 39 1.37 13.78 12.16
CA ALA A 39 1.22 12.98 10.95
C ALA A 39 0.18 13.55 9.98
N VAL A 40 -0.99 13.95 10.51
CA VAL A 40 -2.06 14.59 9.70
C VAL A 40 -1.60 15.92 9.11
N ARG A 41 -0.87 16.73 9.86
CA ARG A 41 -0.33 17.99 9.34
C ARG A 41 0.64 17.75 8.17
N ILE A 42 1.58 16.81 8.33
CA ILE A 42 2.55 16.46 7.29
C ILE A 42 1.83 15.85 6.06
N TYR A 43 0.81 15.02 6.29
CA TYR A 43 -0.04 14.50 5.23
C TYR A 43 -0.69 15.63 4.41
N ASN A 44 -1.25 16.65 5.07
CA ASN A 44 -1.86 17.78 4.39
C ASN A 44 -0.84 18.58 3.55
N ASP A 45 0.41 18.73 4.02
CA ASP A 45 1.49 19.31 3.22
C ASP A 45 1.75 18.47 1.96
N GLY A 46 1.72 17.13 2.08
CA GLY A 46 1.84 16.20 0.96
C GLY A 46 0.70 16.35 -0.03
N VAL A 47 -0.53 16.52 0.43
CA VAL A 47 -1.71 16.76 -0.44
C VAL A 47 -1.54 18.04 -1.25
N ALA A 48 -1.07 19.13 -0.64
CA ALA A 48 -0.82 20.37 -1.36
C ALA A 48 0.23 20.20 -2.49
N LEU A 49 1.28 19.42 -2.22
CA LEU A 49 2.30 19.09 -3.23
C LEU A 49 1.76 18.19 -4.33
N LEU A 50 0.88 17.23 -3.99
CA LEU A 50 0.22 16.35 -4.94
C LEU A 50 -0.65 17.15 -5.93
N VAL A 51 -1.45 18.09 -5.40
CA VAL A 51 -2.28 19.01 -6.21
C VAL A 51 -1.39 19.87 -7.12
N ALA A 52 -0.22 20.29 -6.65
CA ALA A 52 0.78 21.01 -7.43
C ALA A 52 1.56 20.10 -8.41
N ARG A 53 1.22 18.82 -8.52
CA ARG A 53 1.87 17.78 -9.35
C ARG A 53 3.36 17.59 -9.04
N LYS A 54 3.80 17.93 -7.83
CA LYS A 54 5.16 17.71 -7.31
C LYS A 54 5.23 16.32 -6.67
N PHE A 55 5.19 15.29 -7.51
CA PHE A 55 5.03 13.90 -7.04
C PHE A 55 6.18 13.39 -6.16
N PRO A 56 7.48 13.66 -6.45
CA PRO A 56 8.57 13.21 -5.58
C PRO A 56 8.54 13.89 -4.20
N GLU A 57 8.21 15.18 -4.16
CA GLU A 57 8.12 15.92 -2.89
C GLU A 57 6.87 15.49 -2.09
N ALA A 58 5.74 15.23 -2.78
CA ALA A 58 4.54 14.69 -2.16
C ALA A 58 4.81 13.31 -1.56
N GLN A 59 5.50 12.43 -2.28
CA GLN A 59 5.93 11.12 -1.78
C GLN A 59 6.69 11.26 -0.47
N SER A 60 7.72 12.11 -0.40
CA SER A 60 8.52 12.31 0.80
C SER A 60 7.68 12.79 2.00
N ARG A 61 6.63 13.58 1.77
CA ARG A 61 5.71 14.02 2.83
C ARG A 61 4.80 12.88 3.30
N PHE A 62 4.25 12.09 2.39
CA PHE A 62 3.42 10.96 2.77
C PHE A 62 4.23 9.89 3.52
N GLU A 63 5.45 9.60 3.08
CA GLU A 63 6.37 8.71 3.80
C GLU A 63 6.64 9.22 5.23
N ALA A 64 6.93 10.51 5.39
CA ALA A 64 7.16 11.11 6.70
C ALA A 64 5.90 11.07 7.59
N ALA A 65 4.70 11.23 7.03
CA ALA A 65 3.45 11.10 7.77
C ALA A 65 3.24 9.65 8.24
N LEU A 66 3.51 8.67 7.38
CA LEU A 66 3.38 7.24 7.68
C LEU A 66 4.43 6.73 8.67
N MET A 67 5.59 7.36 8.76
CA MET A 67 6.56 7.09 9.83
C MET A 67 6.03 7.46 11.22
N LEU A 68 5.11 8.42 11.33
CA LEU A 68 4.49 8.86 12.58
C LEU A 68 3.19 8.11 12.87
N ASP A 69 2.41 7.77 11.83
CA ASP A 69 1.17 7.02 11.94
C ASP A 69 0.96 6.18 10.67
N ASP A 70 1.32 4.90 10.71
CA ASP A 70 1.19 3.94 9.62
C ASP A 70 -0.25 3.44 9.41
N GLN A 71 -1.20 3.91 10.21
CA GLN A 71 -2.62 3.57 10.09
C GLN A 71 -3.41 4.60 9.25
N LEU A 72 -2.73 5.60 8.67
CA LEU A 72 -3.37 6.59 7.81
C LEU A 72 -3.66 6.03 6.41
N ALA A 73 -4.84 5.43 6.21
CA ALA A 73 -5.25 4.84 4.94
C ALA A 73 -5.16 5.83 3.76
N GLU A 74 -5.57 7.08 3.97
CA GLU A 74 -5.51 8.15 2.98
C GLU A 74 -4.06 8.51 2.61
N ALA A 75 -3.12 8.43 3.55
CA ALA A 75 -1.71 8.66 3.27
C ALA A 75 -1.14 7.54 2.40
N HIS A 76 -1.48 6.28 2.69
CA HIS A 76 -1.11 5.16 1.83
C HIS A 76 -1.70 5.31 0.41
N ASN A 77 -2.98 5.66 0.27
CA ASN A 77 -3.60 5.90 -1.03
C ASN A 77 -2.88 7.00 -1.84
N ASN A 78 -2.57 8.13 -1.20
CA ASN A 78 -1.95 9.27 -1.87
C ASN A 78 -0.47 9.04 -2.16
N LEU A 79 0.24 8.28 -1.31
CA LEU A 79 1.60 7.80 -1.60
C LEU A 79 1.61 6.88 -2.82
N ALA A 80 0.66 5.93 -2.87
CA ALA A 80 0.51 5.04 -4.02
C ALA A 80 0.28 5.84 -5.32
N TYR A 81 -0.58 6.85 -5.27
CA TYR A 81 -0.82 7.72 -6.41
C TYR A 81 0.44 8.48 -6.82
N ALA A 82 1.15 9.10 -5.88
CA ALA A 82 2.39 9.82 -6.16
C ALA A 82 3.47 8.91 -6.80
N LEU A 83 3.62 7.69 -6.29
CA LEU A 83 4.53 6.67 -6.85
C LEU A 83 4.12 6.27 -8.28
N ARG A 84 2.85 6.02 -8.52
CA ARG A 84 2.33 5.66 -9.85
C ARG A 84 2.61 6.75 -10.89
N MET A 85 2.42 8.02 -10.50
CA MET A 85 2.64 9.17 -11.39
C MET A 85 4.11 9.42 -11.72
N GLN A 86 5.05 8.83 -10.97
CA GLN A 86 6.48 8.89 -11.25
C GLN A 86 6.97 7.82 -12.25
N GLY A 87 6.09 6.89 -12.64
CA GLY A 87 6.39 5.95 -13.72
C GLY A 87 6.32 4.47 -13.31
N ARG A 88 6.44 3.62 -14.33
CA ARG A 88 6.20 2.16 -14.24
C ARG A 88 7.13 1.43 -13.29
N GLN A 89 8.35 1.94 -13.07
CA GLN A 89 9.31 1.38 -12.11
C GLN A 89 8.78 1.36 -10.68
N ASN A 90 7.80 2.23 -10.36
CA ASN A 90 7.21 2.35 -9.03
C ASN A 90 5.87 1.59 -8.87
N PHE A 91 5.39 0.90 -9.92
CA PHE A 91 4.07 0.26 -9.89
C PHE A 91 3.94 -0.81 -8.80
N ALA A 92 4.99 -1.58 -8.52
CA ALA A 92 4.97 -2.57 -7.46
C ALA A 92 4.82 -1.92 -6.06
N ALA A 93 5.58 -0.87 -5.80
CA ALA A 93 5.47 -0.11 -4.55
C ALA A 93 4.11 0.60 -4.43
N SER A 94 3.64 1.21 -5.52
CA SER A 94 2.31 1.82 -5.60
C SER A 94 1.21 0.81 -5.26
N LEU A 95 1.25 -0.40 -5.84
CA LEU A 95 0.26 -1.44 -5.57
C LEU A 95 0.26 -1.84 -4.09
N ALA A 96 1.42 -2.05 -3.49
CA ALA A 96 1.52 -2.39 -2.07
C ALA A 96 0.86 -1.33 -1.16
N HIS A 97 1.02 -0.06 -1.47
CA HIS A 97 0.39 1.01 -0.71
C HIS A 97 -1.12 1.12 -0.98
N TYR A 98 -1.61 0.89 -2.20
CA TYR A 98 -3.07 0.79 -2.44
C TYR A 98 -3.68 -0.39 -1.69
N ASP A 99 -3.01 -1.55 -1.67
CA ASP A 99 -3.46 -2.72 -0.92
C ASP A 99 -3.54 -2.40 0.57
N ARG A 100 -2.54 -1.75 1.12
CA ARG A 100 -2.56 -1.32 2.52
C ARG A 100 -3.69 -0.32 2.81
N ALA A 101 -3.96 0.62 1.90
CA ALA A 101 -5.05 1.57 2.05
C ALA A 101 -6.42 0.88 2.15
N VAL A 102 -6.70 -0.11 1.30
CA VAL A 102 -7.98 -0.84 1.32
C VAL A 102 -8.09 -1.83 2.48
N GLU A 103 -6.97 -2.34 3.00
CA GLU A 103 -6.94 -3.12 4.24
C GLU A 103 -7.32 -2.27 5.45
N LEU A 104 -6.70 -1.10 5.58
CA LEU A 104 -6.93 -0.18 6.70
C LEU A 104 -8.34 0.45 6.64
N LYS A 105 -8.82 0.77 5.43
CA LYS A 105 -10.11 1.42 5.21
C LYS A 105 -10.83 0.78 4.03
N PRO A 106 -11.59 -0.32 4.26
CA PRO A 106 -12.27 -1.07 3.20
C PRO A 106 -13.40 -0.32 2.48
N ASP A 107 -13.76 0.88 2.92
CA ASP A 107 -14.73 1.77 2.30
C ASP A 107 -14.09 2.98 1.60
N LEU A 108 -12.76 3.05 1.52
CA LEU A 108 -12.05 4.11 0.83
C LEU A 108 -12.17 3.93 -0.70
N ALA A 109 -13.25 4.44 -1.28
CA ALA A 109 -13.58 4.28 -2.69
C ALA A 109 -12.45 4.74 -3.65
N GLN A 110 -11.76 5.83 -3.31
CA GLN A 110 -10.65 6.35 -4.13
C GLN A 110 -9.52 5.33 -4.28
N ALA A 111 -9.24 4.54 -3.25
CA ALA A 111 -8.17 3.54 -3.31
C ALA A 111 -8.49 2.43 -4.33
N TYR A 112 -9.73 1.97 -4.39
CA TYR A 112 -10.17 1.01 -5.41
C TYR A 112 -10.14 1.63 -6.82
N MET A 113 -10.57 2.89 -6.96
CA MET A 113 -10.52 3.59 -8.25
C MET A 113 -9.09 3.64 -8.80
N TYR A 114 -8.15 4.13 -8.01
CA TYR A 114 -6.77 4.31 -8.46
C TYR A 114 -6.02 2.98 -8.58
N ARG A 115 -6.30 1.99 -7.73
CA ARG A 115 -5.74 0.64 -7.84
C ARG A 115 -6.25 -0.06 -9.12
N GLY A 116 -7.54 0.07 -9.41
CA GLY A 116 -8.14 -0.42 -10.65
C GLY A 116 -7.48 0.16 -11.89
N VAL A 117 -7.20 1.48 -11.90
CA VAL A 117 -6.43 2.12 -12.99
C VAL A 117 -5.01 1.57 -13.07
N LEU A 118 -4.34 1.34 -11.93
CA LEU A 118 -3.00 0.74 -11.91
C LEU A 118 -3.01 -0.68 -12.50
N PHE A 119 -4.00 -1.51 -12.16
CA PHE A 119 -4.18 -2.83 -12.75
C PHE A 119 -4.32 -2.77 -14.28
N LEU A 120 -5.09 -1.81 -14.80
CA LEU A 120 -5.21 -1.62 -16.24
C LEU A 120 -3.88 -1.21 -16.89
N GLN A 121 -3.09 -0.35 -16.24
CA GLN A 121 -1.76 0.02 -16.72
C GLN A 121 -0.77 -1.16 -16.72
N GLN A 122 -1.02 -2.18 -15.89
CA GLN A 122 -0.28 -3.45 -15.86
C GLN A 122 -0.86 -4.52 -16.80
N GLY A 123 -1.98 -4.26 -17.47
CA GLY A 123 -2.68 -5.20 -18.33
C GLY A 123 -3.58 -6.19 -17.57
N ASP A 124 -3.78 -5.99 -16.26
CA ASP A 124 -4.60 -6.88 -15.43
C ASP A 124 -6.06 -6.42 -15.39
N MET A 125 -6.76 -6.73 -16.46
CA MET A 125 -8.19 -6.45 -16.62
C MET A 125 -9.05 -7.16 -15.56
N VAL A 126 -8.62 -8.33 -15.09
CA VAL A 126 -9.39 -9.13 -14.13
C VAL A 126 -9.46 -8.42 -12.79
N ARG A 127 -8.31 -8.01 -12.24
CA ARG A 127 -8.27 -7.30 -10.95
C ARG A 127 -8.89 -5.91 -11.06
N ALA A 128 -8.74 -5.22 -12.19
CA ALA A 128 -9.42 -3.93 -12.41
C ALA A 128 -10.95 -4.05 -12.33
N ARG A 129 -11.54 -5.12 -12.89
CA ARG A 129 -12.97 -5.38 -12.78
C ARG A 129 -13.41 -5.77 -11.36
N GLN A 130 -12.58 -6.45 -10.60
CA GLN A 130 -12.87 -6.75 -9.19
C GLN A 130 -12.98 -5.45 -8.36
N ASP A 131 -12.08 -4.50 -8.58
CA ASP A 131 -12.15 -3.19 -7.95
C ASP A 131 -13.39 -2.40 -8.41
N LEU A 132 -13.78 -2.48 -9.69
CA LEU A 132 -15.03 -1.90 -10.20
C LEU A 132 -16.25 -2.46 -9.47
N GLU A 133 -16.34 -3.79 -9.27
CA GLU A 133 -17.45 -4.39 -8.52
C GLU A 133 -17.50 -3.89 -7.07
N ARG A 134 -16.36 -3.66 -6.45
CA ARG A 134 -16.32 -3.06 -5.11
C ARG A 134 -16.81 -1.61 -5.14
N LEU A 135 -16.36 -0.82 -6.12
CA LEU A 135 -16.77 0.57 -6.29
C LEU A 135 -18.27 0.75 -6.53
N ARG A 136 -18.92 -0.16 -7.28
CA ARG A 136 -20.37 -0.12 -7.51
C ARG A 136 -21.18 -0.11 -6.22
N ARG A 137 -20.63 -0.65 -5.14
CA ARG A 137 -21.23 -0.68 -3.80
C ARG A 137 -20.84 0.50 -2.92
N LEU A 138 -19.72 1.16 -3.20
CA LEU A 138 -19.16 2.24 -2.37
C LEU A 138 -19.45 3.63 -2.95
N ASP A 139 -19.25 3.80 -4.26
CA ASP A 139 -19.37 5.08 -4.96
C ASP A 139 -19.69 4.84 -6.44
N THR A 140 -20.93 5.05 -6.81
CA THR A 140 -21.42 4.82 -8.19
C THR A 140 -20.79 5.75 -9.22
N LYS A 141 -20.36 6.96 -8.80
CA LYS A 141 -19.69 7.91 -9.70
C LYS A 141 -18.28 7.42 -10.04
N LEU A 142 -17.50 7.05 -9.02
CA LEU A 142 -16.16 6.48 -9.23
C LEU A 142 -16.22 5.13 -9.97
N ALA A 143 -17.27 4.33 -9.74
CA ALA A 143 -17.51 3.11 -10.50
C ALA A 143 -17.72 3.41 -11.99
N SER A 144 -18.58 4.38 -12.34
CA SER A 144 -18.77 4.83 -13.72
C SER A 144 -17.47 5.37 -14.35
N ASP A 145 -16.67 6.08 -13.58
CA ASP A 145 -15.40 6.61 -14.06
C ASP A 145 -14.41 5.45 -14.36
N LEU A 146 -14.30 4.46 -13.48
CA LEU A 146 -13.43 3.28 -13.73
C LEU A 146 -13.96 2.43 -14.88
N GLU A 147 -15.28 2.23 -14.98
CA GLU A 147 -15.89 1.49 -16.08
C GLU A 147 -15.55 2.09 -17.44
N ARG A 148 -15.63 3.41 -17.57
CA ARG A 148 -15.24 4.15 -18.78
C ARG A 148 -13.76 3.97 -19.12
N VAL A 149 -12.88 3.93 -18.12
CA VAL A 149 -11.45 3.65 -18.32
C VAL A 149 -11.22 2.21 -18.79
N ILE A 150 -11.94 1.23 -18.21
CA ILE A 150 -11.89 -0.19 -18.61
C ILE A 150 -12.34 -0.35 -20.08
N GLU A 151 -13.46 0.26 -20.46
CA GLU A 151 -13.99 0.22 -21.82
C GLU A 151 -13.02 0.85 -22.82
N GLY A 152 -12.45 2.02 -22.47
CA GLY A 152 -11.44 2.68 -23.27
C GLY A 152 -10.18 1.84 -23.46
N ALA A 153 -9.72 1.17 -22.43
CA ALA A 153 -8.56 0.26 -22.48
C ALA A 153 -8.88 -0.97 -23.37
N GLY A 154 -10.09 -1.52 -23.29
CA GLY A 154 -10.55 -2.62 -24.13
C GLY A 154 -10.63 -2.26 -25.61
N ALA A 155 -11.18 -1.07 -25.93
CA ALA A 155 -11.27 -0.56 -27.30
C ALA A 155 -9.89 -0.21 -27.90
N GLY A 156 -8.91 0.09 -27.08
CA GLY A 156 -7.54 0.43 -27.50
C GLY A 156 -6.65 -0.77 -27.78
N SER A 157 -6.96 -1.94 -27.20
CA SER A 157 -6.28 -3.20 -27.53
C SER A 157 -6.47 -3.59 -29.00
N ASP A 158 -7.60 -3.16 -29.59
CA ASP A 158 -7.87 -3.33 -31.02
C ASP A 158 -7.18 -2.30 -31.93
N ARG A 159 -6.66 -1.20 -31.38
CA ARG A 159 -6.09 -0.05 -32.13
C ARG A 159 -4.69 0.38 -31.69
N GLY A 160 -3.96 -0.46 -30.95
CA GLY A 160 -2.55 -0.20 -30.63
C GLY A 160 -2.30 1.10 -29.86
N GLY A 161 -2.72 1.16 -28.62
CA GLY A 161 -2.17 2.13 -27.67
C GLY A 161 -3.17 3.09 -27.03
N ILE A 162 -3.49 2.83 -25.75
CA ILE A 162 -4.02 3.85 -24.86
C ILE A 162 -3.18 3.84 -23.58
N ALA A 163 -2.01 4.49 -23.62
CA ALA A 163 -1.27 4.82 -22.40
C ALA A 163 -1.27 6.33 -22.12
N ALA A 164 -1.71 7.17 -23.05
CA ALA A 164 -1.44 8.61 -23.03
C ALA A 164 -2.57 9.51 -22.50
N GLN A 165 -3.75 9.00 -22.17
CA GLN A 165 -4.89 9.86 -21.77
C GLN A 165 -5.07 10.04 -20.26
N TYR A 166 -4.26 9.35 -19.43
CA TYR A 166 -4.39 9.40 -17.97
C TYR A 166 -3.04 9.63 -17.26
N GLU A 167 -2.08 10.24 -17.97
CA GLU A 167 -0.88 10.83 -17.38
C GLU A 167 -1.14 12.25 -16.87
#